data_a4c4267923906d3ea54ed529eb895276
#
_entry.id   a4c4267923906d3ea54ed529eb895276
#
_cell.length_a   1.000
_cell.length_b   1.000
_cell.length_c   1.000
_cell.angle_alpha   90.00
_cell.angle_beta   90.00
_cell.angle_gamma   90.00
#
_symmetry.space_group_name_H-M   'P 1'
#
loop_
_entity.id
_entity.type
_entity.pdbx_description
1 polymer ?
#
loop_
_entity_poly.entity_id
_entity_poly.type
_entity_poly.pdbx_seq_one_letter_code
_entity_poly.pdbx_strand_id
1 'polypeptide(L)'
;MVPPTHRRTPATQVRANLIVAGRAILERDGVVGLTVRAVAKEAGVAPMGVYNHFDGKEGLLDALVSDGFAELGRAVATTESDATERLAHSGRAYRQFALANPVVYRLMFSADSEPDPDVAGTAFDALVDVIRYGQAAAVIRTGDAKSLAMQIWSCVHGAVSLELANSGPPFINRADNYEEVIALIARGVGA
;
A
#
# COMPACT_ATOMS: atom_id res chain seq x y z
N MET A 1 -34.62 -2.18 37.88
CA MET A 1 -34.15 -2.53 36.52
C MET A 1 -33.07 -1.48 36.19
N VAL A 2 -31.78 -1.85 36.27
CA VAL A 2 -30.66 -0.95 35.96
C VAL A 2 -30.55 -0.84 34.46
N PRO A 3 -30.51 0.37 33.85
CA PRO A 3 -30.33 0.51 32.41
C PRO A 3 -28.96 -0.02 32.02
N PRO A 4 -28.82 -0.64 30.83
CA PRO A 4 -27.53 -1.14 30.35
C PRO A 4 -26.58 0.06 30.23
N THR A 5 -25.45 0.00 30.94
CA THR A 5 -24.33 0.92 30.76
C THR A 5 -23.77 0.75 29.37
N HIS A 6 -24.07 1.67 28.43
CA HIS A 6 -23.41 1.76 27.15
C HIS A 6 -21.92 1.94 27.37
N ARG A 7 -21.17 0.86 27.28
CA ARG A 7 -19.71 0.88 27.35
C ARG A 7 -19.19 1.70 26.16
N ARG A 8 -18.65 2.86 26.45
CA ARG A 8 -18.11 3.78 25.43
C ARG A 8 -17.00 3.06 24.67
N THR A 9 -17.15 2.94 23.32
CA THR A 9 -16.12 2.36 22.46
C THR A 9 -14.81 3.15 22.61
N PRO A 10 -13.66 2.49 22.81
CA PRO A 10 -12.36 3.17 22.92
C PRO A 10 -12.08 4.03 21.66
N ALA A 11 -11.45 5.18 21.83
CA ALA A 11 -11.15 6.09 20.72
C ALA A 11 -10.32 5.43 19.61
N THR A 12 -9.36 4.57 19.98
CA THR A 12 -8.56 3.79 19.04
C THR A 12 -9.40 2.85 18.18
N GLN A 13 -10.43 2.22 18.77
CA GLN A 13 -11.35 1.35 18.04
C GLN A 13 -12.24 2.16 17.09
N VAL A 14 -12.68 3.35 17.50
CA VAL A 14 -13.47 4.25 16.64
C VAL A 14 -12.65 4.65 15.41
N ARG A 15 -11.38 5.04 15.61
CA ARG A 15 -10.48 5.39 14.51
C ARG A 15 -10.28 4.22 13.54
N ALA A 16 -10.03 3.03 14.05
CA ALA A 16 -9.88 1.83 13.23
C ALA A 16 -11.15 1.53 12.42
N ASN A 17 -12.33 1.61 13.04
CA ASN A 17 -13.60 1.39 12.34
C ASN A 17 -13.84 2.42 11.23
N LEU A 18 -13.44 3.68 11.44
CA LEU A 18 -13.53 4.73 10.42
C LEU A 18 -12.60 4.47 9.24
N ILE A 19 -11.38 3.97 9.46
CA ILE A 19 -10.46 3.56 8.38
C ILE A 19 -11.06 2.40 7.58
N VAL A 20 -11.56 1.36 8.24
CA VAL A 20 -12.19 0.21 7.55
C VAL A 20 -13.39 0.66 6.72
N ALA A 21 -14.28 1.48 7.30
CA ALA A 21 -15.45 2.02 6.60
C ALA A 21 -15.05 2.92 5.41
N GLY A 22 -14.05 3.77 5.60
CA GLY A 22 -13.52 4.65 4.55
C GLY A 22 -12.95 3.86 3.37
N ARG A 23 -12.18 2.79 3.63
CA ARG A 23 -11.67 1.89 2.60
C ARG A 23 -12.80 1.22 1.81
N ALA A 24 -13.78 0.65 2.50
CA ALA A 24 -14.92 0.01 1.84
C ALA A 24 -15.67 0.97 0.92
N ILE A 25 -15.84 2.23 1.33
CA ILE A 25 -16.48 3.26 0.50
C ILE A 25 -15.58 3.64 -0.68
N LEU A 26 -14.27 3.82 -0.46
CA LEU A 26 -13.33 4.14 -1.55
C LEU A 26 -13.35 3.08 -2.65
N GLU A 27 -13.30 1.80 -2.30
CA GLU A 27 -13.28 0.71 -3.28
C GLU A 27 -14.63 0.57 -4.00
N ARG A 28 -15.76 0.80 -3.31
CA ARG A 28 -17.09 0.68 -3.88
C ARG A 28 -17.53 1.90 -4.71
N ASP A 29 -17.31 3.10 -4.17
CA ASP A 29 -17.93 4.34 -4.66
C ASP A 29 -16.88 5.38 -5.12
N GLY A 30 -15.59 5.06 -4.99
CA GLY A 30 -14.47 5.98 -5.31
C GLY A 30 -14.37 7.18 -4.36
N VAL A 31 -13.48 8.12 -4.70
CA VAL A 31 -13.24 9.36 -3.91
C VAL A 31 -14.48 10.23 -3.79
N VAL A 32 -15.36 10.21 -4.80
CA VAL A 32 -16.61 10.98 -4.80
C VAL A 32 -17.57 10.46 -3.71
N GLY A 33 -17.63 9.15 -3.50
CA GLY A 33 -18.42 8.53 -2.44
C GLY A 33 -17.88 8.75 -1.03
N LEU A 34 -16.61 9.06 -0.88
CA LEU A 34 -15.96 9.28 0.40
C LEU A 34 -16.42 10.62 1.01
N THR A 35 -17.45 10.58 1.82
CA THR A 35 -17.97 11.74 2.55
C THR A 35 -18.00 11.45 4.05
N VAL A 36 -17.83 12.50 4.88
CA VAL A 36 -17.90 12.38 6.35
C VAL A 36 -19.17 11.65 6.80
N ARG A 37 -20.32 11.95 6.18
CA ARG A 37 -21.61 11.33 6.53
C ARG A 37 -21.66 9.85 6.14
N ALA A 38 -21.16 9.51 4.94
CA ALA A 38 -21.16 8.12 4.47
C ALA A 38 -20.25 7.26 5.36
N VAL A 39 -19.02 7.73 5.65
CA VAL A 39 -18.07 7.00 6.50
C VAL A 39 -18.57 6.85 7.93
N ALA A 40 -19.12 7.91 8.53
CA ALA A 40 -19.69 7.84 9.86
C ALA A 40 -20.86 6.83 9.95
N LYS A 41 -21.74 6.82 8.94
CA LYS A 41 -22.85 5.86 8.84
C LYS A 41 -22.37 4.43 8.70
N GLU A 42 -21.39 4.19 7.80
CA GLU A 42 -20.81 2.86 7.56
C GLU A 42 -20.09 2.33 8.83
N ALA A 43 -19.36 3.21 9.54
CA ALA A 43 -18.66 2.88 10.78
C ALA A 43 -19.59 2.78 12.02
N GLY A 44 -20.86 3.13 11.91
CA GLY A 44 -21.82 3.13 13.03
C GLY A 44 -21.54 4.19 14.08
N VAL A 45 -20.97 5.34 13.70
CA VAL A 45 -20.63 6.45 14.61
C VAL A 45 -21.30 7.76 14.19
N ALA A 46 -21.34 8.75 15.11
CA ALA A 46 -21.82 10.07 14.74
C ALA A 46 -20.80 10.78 13.81
N PRO A 47 -21.24 11.68 12.89
CA PRO A 47 -20.34 12.43 12.00
C PRO A 47 -19.22 13.19 12.72
N MET A 48 -19.47 13.68 13.95
CA MET A 48 -18.47 14.31 14.79
C MET A 48 -17.29 13.38 15.12
N GLY A 49 -17.50 12.05 15.09
CA GLY A 49 -16.44 11.07 15.26
C GLY A 49 -15.36 11.16 14.19
N VAL A 50 -15.73 11.50 12.94
CA VAL A 50 -14.75 11.72 11.85
C VAL A 50 -13.90 12.95 12.15
N TYR A 51 -14.52 14.07 12.52
CA TYR A 51 -13.80 15.31 12.85
C TYR A 51 -12.92 15.19 14.12
N ASN A 52 -13.28 14.31 15.06
CA ASN A 52 -12.47 14.06 16.26
C ASN A 52 -11.21 13.25 16.00
N HIS A 53 -11.13 12.53 14.88
CA HIS A 53 -10.02 11.64 14.55
C HIS A 53 -9.25 12.04 13.29
N PHE A 54 -9.89 12.81 12.40
CA PHE A 54 -9.35 13.23 11.13
C PHE A 54 -9.82 14.67 10.87
N ASP A 55 -9.03 15.45 10.20
CA ASP A 55 -9.43 16.82 9.85
C ASP A 55 -10.40 16.82 8.64
N GLY A 56 -11.61 16.31 8.89
CA GLY A 56 -12.64 16.20 7.87
C GLY A 56 -12.39 15.10 6.84
N LYS A 57 -12.83 15.35 5.58
CA LYS A 57 -12.69 14.40 4.46
C LYS A 57 -11.24 14.27 4.01
N GLU A 58 -10.51 15.37 3.95
CA GLU A 58 -9.13 15.42 3.46
C GLU A 58 -8.22 14.65 4.42
N GLY A 59 -8.21 14.98 5.70
CA GLY A 59 -7.42 14.23 6.69
C GLY A 59 -7.83 12.75 6.83
N LEU A 60 -9.08 12.41 6.55
CA LEU A 60 -9.48 10.99 6.45
C LEU A 60 -8.87 10.33 5.20
N LEU A 61 -8.84 11.02 4.06
CA LEU A 61 -8.21 10.50 2.83
C LEU A 61 -6.72 10.26 3.06
N ASP A 62 -6.01 11.23 3.64
CA ASP A 62 -4.58 11.12 3.96
C ASP A 62 -4.29 9.96 4.91
N ALA A 63 -5.17 9.75 5.91
CA ALA A 63 -5.06 8.62 6.81
C ALA A 63 -5.31 7.27 6.12
N LEU A 64 -6.24 7.21 5.15
CA LEU A 64 -6.50 6.00 4.35
C LEU A 64 -5.32 5.67 3.43
N VAL A 65 -4.70 6.69 2.84
CA VAL A 65 -3.51 6.54 2.00
C VAL A 65 -2.29 6.12 2.85
N SER A 66 -2.11 6.74 4.02
CA SER A 66 -1.06 6.34 4.97
C SER A 66 -1.23 4.88 5.43
N ASP A 67 -2.46 4.44 5.71
CA ASP A 67 -2.75 3.03 6.04
C ASP A 67 -2.43 2.10 4.85
N GLY A 68 -2.68 2.54 3.62
CA GLY A 68 -2.27 1.86 2.39
C GLY A 68 -0.76 1.67 2.30
N PHE A 69 0.04 2.71 2.58
CA PHE A 69 1.50 2.60 2.62
C PHE A 69 1.98 1.65 3.73
N ALA A 70 1.39 1.72 4.92
CA ALA A 70 1.72 0.81 6.00
C ALA A 70 1.42 -0.67 5.64
N GLU A 71 0.31 -0.92 4.95
CA GLU A 71 -0.05 -2.26 4.47
C GLU A 71 0.90 -2.74 3.37
N LEU A 72 1.20 -1.89 2.40
CA LEU A 72 2.19 -2.19 1.35
C LEU A 72 3.55 -2.51 1.96
N GLY A 73 4.04 -1.70 2.90
CA GLY A 73 5.30 -1.94 3.60
C GLY A 73 5.34 -3.31 4.27
N ARG A 74 4.26 -3.69 4.96
CA ARG A 74 4.15 -5.04 5.55
C ARG A 74 4.12 -6.16 4.50
N ALA A 75 3.46 -5.94 3.38
CA ALA A 75 3.37 -6.94 2.31
C ALA A 75 4.71 -7.20 1.64
N VAL A 76 5.51 -6.15 1.38
CA VAL A 76 6.83 -6.27 0.71
C VAL A 76 7.95 -6.67 1.66
N ALA A 77 7.76 -6.56 2.98
CA ALA A 77 8.70 -6.97 4.02
C ALA A 77 8.73 -8.50 4.18
N THR A 78 9.23 -9.19 3.17
CA THR A 78 9.30 -10.64 3.09
C THR A 78 10.46 -11.20 3.93
N THR A 79 10.34 -12.47 4.38
CA THR A 79 11.26 -13.07 5.36
C THR A 79 11.91 -14.38 4.88
N GLU A 80 11.82 -14.72 3.61
CA GLU A 80 12.46 -15.88 3.01
C GLU A 80 13.96 -15.90 3.29
N SER A 81 14.50 -17.08 3.58
CA SER A 81 15.93 -17.28 3.83
C SER A 81 16.77 -17.24 2.56
N ASP A 82 16.20 -17.64 1.43
CA ASP A 82 16.82 -17.47 0.11
C ASP A 82 16.65 -16.04 -0.38
N ALA A 83 17.76 -15.37 -0.70
CA ALA A 83 17.76 -13.95 -1.08
C ALA A 83 17.12 -13.69 -2.46
N THR A 84 17.22 -14.64 -3.38
CA THR A 84 16.59 -14.54 -4.71
C THR A 84 15.08 -14.67 -4.58
N GLU A 85 14.63 -15.66 -3.82
CA GLU A 85 13.20 -15.85 -3.52
C GLU A 85 12.62 -14.68 -2.74
N ARG A 86 13.37 -14.11 -1.79
CA ARG A 86 12.96 -12.93 -1.03
C ARG A 86 12.70 -11.73 -1.94
N LEU A 87 13.60 -11.43 -2.89
CA LEU A 87 13.42 -10.35 -3.85
C LEU A 87 12.20 -10.58 -4.75
N ALA A 88 12.08 -11.79 -5.30
CA ALA A 88 10.97 -12.15 -6.17
C ALA A 88 9.62 -12.10 -5.44
N HIS A 89 9.57 -12.60 -4.20
CA HIS A 89 8.37 -12.60 -3.37
C HIS A 89 7.94 -11.18 -3.02
N SER A 90 8.89 -10.29 -2.64
CA SER A 90 8.62 -8.87 -2.41
C SER A 90 7.98 -8.21 -3.63
N GLY A 91 8.50 -8.45 -4.84
CA GLY A 91 7.93 -7.95 -6.08
C GLY A 91 6.50 -8.48 -6.35
N ARG A 92 6.26 -9.78 -6.14
CA ARG A 92 4.92 -10.38 -6.28
C ARG A 92 3.93 -9.82 -5.28
N ALA A 93 4.36 -9.62 -4.02
CA ALA A 93 3.54 -9.03 -2.96
C ALA A 93 3.15 -7.58 -3.29
N TYR A 94 4.06 -6.81 -3.89
CA TYR A 94 3.78 -5.46 -4.37
C TYR A 94 2.62 -5.46 -5.39
N ARG A 95 2.69 -6.31 -6.43
CA ARG A 95 1.63 -6.44 -7.42
C ARG A 95 0.31 -6.90 -6.79
N GLN A 96 0.37 -7.92 -5.94
CA GLN A 96 -0.82 -8.46 -5.27
C GLN A 96 -1.54 -7.39 -4.46
N PHE A 97 -0.80 -6.58 -3.69
CA PHE A 97 -1.37 -5.44 -2.97
C PHE A 97 -2.06 -4.46 -3.91
N ALA A 98 -1.41 -4.06 -4.99
CA ALA A 98 -1.95 -3.09 -5.95
C ALA A 98 -3.23 -3.58 -6.64
N LEU A 99 -3.27 -4.86 -7.03
CA LEU A 99 -4.46 -5.47 -7.65
C LEU A 99 -5.61 -5.70 -6.68
N ALA A 100 -5.30 -5.94 -5.40
CA ALA A 100 -6.31 -6.09 -4.35
C ALA A 100 -6.89 -4.74 -3.89
N ASN A 101 -6.15 -3.63 -4.04
CA ASN A 101 -6.50 -2.30 -3.55
C ASN A 101 -6.37 -1.22 -4.65
N PRO A 102 -7.00 -1.36 -5.83
CA PRO A 102 -6.68 -0.53 -7.00
C PRO A 102 -6.98 0.95 -6.83
N VAL A 103 -8.01 1.30 -6.04
CA VAL A 103 -8.38 2.71 -5.79
C VAL A 103 -7.38 3.35 -4.81
N VAL A 104 -7.11 2.71 -3.69
CA VAL A 104 -6.13 3.18 -2.70
C VAL A 104 -4.74 3.27 -3.32
N TYR A 105 -4.31 2.25 -4.07
CA TYR A 105 -3.01 2.25 -4.76
C TYR A 105 -2.84 3.46 -5.69
N ARG A 106 -3.85 3.80 -6.48
CA ARG A 106 -3.78 5.00 -7.35
C ARG A 106 -3.68 6.28 -6.55
N LEU A 107 -4.40 6.38 -5.43
CA LEU A 107 -4.34 7.55 -4.55
C LEU A 107 -2.99 7.70 -3.85
N MET A 108 -2.34 6.60 -3.46
CA MET A 108 -1.01 6.62 -2.81
C MET A 108 0.05 7.34 -3.67
N PHE A 109 -0.11 7.36 -4.99
CA PHE A 109 0.85 7.94 -5.93
C PHE A 109 0.25 9.09 -6.74
N SER A 110 -0.87 9.65 -6.29
CA SER A 110 -1.48 10.85 -6.88
C SER A 110 -1.11 12.12 -6.10
N ALA A 111 -1.38 13.28 -6.69
CA ALA A 111 -1.25 14.57 -6.01
C ALA A 111 -2.49 14.94 -5.16
N ASP A 112 -3.48 14.04 -5.05
CA ASP A 112 -4.76 14.31 -4.40
C ASP A 112 -4.77 13.97 -2.89
N SER A 113 -3.63 13.53 -2.35
CA SER A 113 -3.48 13.13 -0.95
C SER A 113 -2.08 13.43 -0.43
N GLU A 114 -1.98 13.71 0.87
CA GLU A 114 -0.73 13.97 1.59
C GLU A 114 -0.53 12.89 2.67
N PRO A 115 0.03 11.72 2.31
CA PRO A 115 0.29 10.66 3.29
C PRO A 115 1.32 11.11 4.33
N ASP A 116 1.26 10.49 5.51
CA ASP A 116 2.30 10.65 6.52
C ASP A 116 3.67 10.24 5.93
N PRO A 117 4.64 11.17 5.84
CA PRO A 117 5.92 10.92 5.19
C PRO A 117 6.76 9.84 5.90
N ASP A 118 6.62 9.69 7.23
CA ASP A 118 7.35 8.67 7.99
C ASP A 118 6.78 7.29 7.68
N VAL A 119 5.47 7.18 7.50
CA VAL A 119 4.81 5.92 7.12
C VAL A 119 5.16 5.54 5.68
N ALA A 120 5.12 6.48 4.76
CA ALA A 120 5.51 6.24 3.36
C ALA A 120 7.00 5.88 3.25
N GLY A 121 7.86 6.57 4.01
CA GLY A 121 9.29 6.28 4.11
C GLY A 121 9.56 4.87 4.64
N THR A 122 8.86 4.45 5.69
CA THR A 122 8.96 3.10 6.27
C THR A 122 8.57 2.02 5.25
N ALA A 123 7.56 2.26 4.42
CA ALA A 123 7.17 1.33 3.36
C ALA A 123 8.28 1.17 2.31
N PHE A 124 8.98 2.25 1.94
CA PHE A 124 10.13 2.19 1.05
C PHE A 124 11.34 1.48 1.71
N ASP A 125 11.60 1.76 2.99
CA ASP A 125 12.70 1.14 3.73
C ASP A 125 12.54 -0.38 3.85
N ALA A 126 11.31 -0.91 3.83
CA ALA A 126 11.08 -2.36 3.78
C ALA A 126 11.69 -3.00 2.51
N LEU A 127 11.58 -2.35 1.35
CA LEU A 127 12.26 -2.80 0.12
C LEU A 127 13.78 -2.63 0.23
N VAL A 128 14.26 -1.53 0.82
CA VAL A 128 15.70 -1.32 1.06
C VAL A 128 16.28 -2.46 1.89
N ASP A 129 15.57 -2.97 2.89
CA ASP A 129 16.02 -4.08 3.73
C ASP A 129 16.07 -5.41 2.95
N VAL A 130 15.15 -5.65 2.02
CA VAL A 130 15.24 -6.79 1.07
C VAL A 130 16.53 -6.71 0.25
N ILE A 131 16.88 -5.52 -0.24
CA ILE A 131 18.12 -5.31 -1.01
C ILE A 131 19.37 -5.52 -0.16
N ARG A 132 19.41 -4.95 1.04
CA ARG A 132 20.52 -5.14 1.99
C ARG A 132 20.75 -6.61 2.32
N TYR A 133 19.66 -7.36 2.52
CA TYR A 133 19.74 -8.79 2.75
C TYR A 133 20.37 -9.51 1.55
N GLY A 134 19.93 -9.20 0.33
CA GLY A 134 20.49 -9.75 -0.91
C GLY A 134 21.96 -9.40 -1.13
N GLN A 135 22.38 -8.19 -0.76
CA GLN A 135 23.79 -7.76 -0.79
C GLN A 135 24.64 -8.53 0.23
N ALA A 136 24.15 -8.72 1.45
CA ALA A 136 24.83 -9.50 2.48
C ALA A 136 24.97 -11.00 2.08
N ALA A 137 24.04 -11.51 1.31
CA ALA A 137 24.08 -12.88 0.75
C ALA A 137 24.92 -12.98 -0.55
N ALA A 138 25.52 -11.89 -1.03
CA ALA A 138 26.23 -11.81 -2.32
C ALA A 138 25.39 -12.25 -3.56
N VAL A 139 24.08 -12.11 -3.47
CA VAL A 139 23.12 -12.36 -4.57
C VAL A 139 22.84 -11.07 -5.32
N ILE A 140 22.80 -9.94 -4.63
CA ILE A 140 22.62 -8.61 -5.21
C ILE A 140 23.98 -7.89 -5.21
N ARG A 141 24.30 -7.22 -6.33
CA ARG A 141 25.54 -6.46 -6.48
C ARG A 141 25.69 -5.39 -5.38
N THR A 142 26.93 -5.10 -5.03
CA THR A 142 27.26 -4.01 -4.09
C THR A 142 26.82 -2.65 -4.64
N GLY A 143 26.59 -1.69 -3.76
CA GLY A 143 26.20 -0.33 -4.10
C GLY A 143 25.24 0.26 -3.08
N ASP A 144 24.75 1.46 -3.34
CA ASP A 144 23.76 2.10 -2.47
C ASP A 144 22.41 1.38 -2.56
N ALA A 145 22.00 0.79 -1.43
CA ALA A 145 20.77 0.00 -1.36
C ALA A 145 19.51 0.84 -1.65
N LYS A 146 19.49 2.12 -1.26
CA LYS A 146 18.36 3.02 -1.53
C LYS A 146 18.23 3.32 -3.03
N SER A 147 19.33 3.58 -3.71
CA SER A 147 19.33 3.77 -5.17
C SER A 147 18.88 2.52 -5.92
N LEU A 148 19.33 1.33 -5.50
CA LEU A 148 18.88 0.07 -6.08
C LEU A 148 17.39 -0.18 -5.83
N ALA A 149 16.91 0.06 -4.61
CA ALA A 149 15.50 -0.05 -4.27
C ALA A 149 14.64 0.89 -5.12
N MET A 150 15.08 2.13 -5.35
CA MET A 150 14.36 3.08 -6.22
C MET A 150 14.28 2.59 -7.67
N GLN A 151 15.36 2.02 -8.22
CA GLN A 151 15.37 1.45 -9.57
C GLN A 151 14.40 0.28 -9.68
N ILE A 152 14.44 -0.65 -8.71
CA ILE A 152 13.54 -1.80 -8.65
C ILE A 152 12.09 -1.35 -8.54
N TRP A 153 11.82 -0.43 -7.60
CA TRP A 153 10.48 0.11 -7.43
C TRP A 153 9.95 0.77 -8.71
N SER A 154 10.76 1.55 -9.41
CA SER A 154 10.37 2.15 -10.70
C SER A 154 9.94 1.11 -11.73
N CYS A 155 10.62 -0.05 -11.80
CA CYS A 155 10.26 -1.13 -12.70
C CYS A 155 8.93 -1.80 -12.32
N VAL A 156 8.78 -2.22 -11.05
CA VAL A 156 7.55 -2.91 -10.60
C VAL A 156 6.35 -1.98 -10.58
N HIS A 157 6.55 -0.72 -10.18
CA HIS A 157 5.50 0.30 -10.19
C HIS A 157 5.01 0.59 -11.61
N GLY A 158 5.92 0.75 -12.56
CA GLY A 158 5.57 0.96 -13.97
C GLY A 158 4.77 -0.20 -14.55
N ALA A 159 5.21 -1.44 -14.31
CA ALA A 159 4.51 -2.64 -14.79
C ALA A 159 3.10 -2.75 -14.21
N VAL A 160 2.93 -2.55 -12.89
CA VAL A 160 1.62 -2.58 -12.22
C VAL A 160 0.72 -1.43 -12.67
N SER A 161 1.27 -0.24 -12.84
CA SER A 161 0.50 0.93 -13.30
C SER A 161 -0.08 0.72 -14.69
N LEU A 162 0.70 0.11 -15.62
CA LEU A 162 0.22 -0.27 -16.96
C LEU A 162 -0.87 -1.34 -16.88
N GLU A 163 -0.73 -2.31 -15.98
CA GLU A 163 -1.73 -3.36 -15.76
C GLU A 163 -3.05 -2.77 -15.24
N LEU A 164 -3.01 -1.94 -14.20
CA LEU A 164 -4.20 -1.28 -13.61
C LEU A 164 -4.88 -0.29 -14.56
N ALA A 165 -4.10 0.36 -15.43
CA ALA A 165 -4.63 1.24 -16.48
C ALA A 165 -5.20 0.47 -17.67
N ASN A 166 -5.13 -0.86 -17.67
CA ASN A 166 -5.46 -1.70 -18.81
C ASN A 166 -4.75 -1.26 -20.12
N SER A 167 -3.52 -0.75 -20.00
CA SER A 167 -2.73 -0.21 -21.08
C SER A 167 -1.76 -1.27 -21.66
N GLY A 168 -1.44 -1.11 -22.94
CA GLY A 168 -0.48 -1.98 -23.63
C GLY A 168 -1.11 -2.87 -24.70
N PRO A 169 -0.27 -3.60 -25.47
CA PRO A 169 -0.74 -4.46 -26.56
C PRO A 169 -1.64 -5.59 -26.06
N PRO A 170 -2.77 -5.88 -26.72
CA PRO A 170 -3.75 -6.86 -26.24
C PRO A 170 -3.25 -8.31 -26.26
N PHE A 171 -2.16 -8.59 -26.99
CA PHE A 171 -1.55 -9.92 -27.05
C PHE A 171 -0.55 -10.19 -25.93
N ILE A 172 -0.26 -9.21 -25.07
CA ILE A 172 0.62 -9.37 -23.90
C ILE A 172 -0.21 -9.82 -22.69
N ASN A 173 0.08 -11.01 -22.18
CA ASN A 173 -0.42 -11.43 -20.87
C ASN A 173 0.29 -10.63 -19.78
N ARG A 174 -0.46 -9.87 -19.00
CA ARG A 174 0.10 -8.96 -17.99
C ARG A 174 0.74 -9.68 -16.82
N ALA A 175 0.18 -10.81 -16.42
CA ALA A 175 0.75 -11.61 -15.32
C ALA A 175 2.10 -12.21 -15.72
N ASP A 176 2.18 -12.79 -16.94
CA ASP A 176 3.42 -13.34 -17.46
C ASP A 176 4.46 -12.24 -17.67
N ASN A 177 4.06 -11.09 -18.22
CA ASN A 177 4.93 -9.93 -18.36
C ASN A 177 5.48 -9.43 -17.01
N TYR A 178 4.68 -9.47 -15.95
CA TYR A 178 5.16 -9.07 -14.63
C TYR A 178 6.21 -10.01 -14.08
N GLU A 179 6.06 -11.33 -14.24
CA GLU A 179 7.09 -12.31 -13.87
C GLU A 179 8.39 -12.09 -14.68
N GLU A 180 8.28 -11.76 -15.97
CA GLU A 180 9.45 -11.41 -16.79
C GLU A 180 10.12 -10.11 -16.32
N VAL A 181 9.36 -9.12 -15.83
CA VAL A 181 9.91 -7.91 -15.20
C VAL A 181 10.67 -8.26 -13.91
N ILE A 182 10.14 -9.14 -13.06
CA ILE A 182 10.86 -9.63 -11.87
C ILE A 182 12.16 -10.34 -12.27
N ALA A 183 12.12 -11.20 -13.29
CA ALA A 183 13.30 -11.89 -13.79
C ALA A 183 14.33 -10.91 -14.39
N LEU A 184 13.87 -9.87 -15.10
CA LEU A 184 14.72 -8.80 -15.62
C LEU A 184 15.42 -8.03 -14.49
N ILE A 185 14.68 -7.68 -13.44
CA ILE A 185 15.21 -7.02 -12.24
C ILE A 185 16.30 -7.90 -11.61
N ALA A 186 16.00 -9.17 -11.37
CA ALA A 186 16.97 -10.10 -10.74
C ALA A 186 18.28 -10.19 -11.55
N ARG A 187 18.19 -10.26 -12.87
CA ARG A 187 19.39 -10.22 -13.75
C ARG A 187 20.12 -8.87 -13.70
N GLY A 188 19.37 -7.76 -13.60
CA GLY A 188 19.95 -6.41 -13.60
C GLY A 188 20.65 -6.02 -12.30
N VAL A 189 20.26 -6.63 -11.18
CA VAL A 189 20.85 -6.36 -9.86
C VAL A 189 21.73 -7.51 -9.34
N GLY A 190 21.82 -8.60 -10.06
CA GLY A 190 22.65 -9.75 -9.70
C GLY A 190 24.13 -9.38 -9.52
N ALA A 191 24.81 -10.09 -8.62
CA ALA A 191 26.23 -9.89 -8.27
C ALA A 191 27.15 -10.52 -9.33
#